data_546896fda75adf6474a6ab975fbde0d6
#
_entry.id   546896fda75adf6474a6ab975fbde0d6
#
_cell.length_a   1.000
_cell.length_b   1.000
_cell.length_c   1.000
_cell.angle_alpha   90.00
_cell.angle_beta   90.00
_cell.angle_gamma   90.00
#
_symmetry.space_group_name_H-M   'P 1'
#
loop_
_entity.id
_entity.type
_entity.pdbx_description
1 polymer ?
#
loop_
_entity_poly.entity_id
_entity_poly.type
_entity_poly.pdbx_seq_one_letter_code
_entity_poly.pdbx_strand_id
1 'polypeptide(L)'
;MQITDPVADMLTRIRNANTAKHESVDVPASNLKKAIAKILLDEGYIKSYEIVEDGTQGIIRIQLKYLAGKKKVISGLRRVSKPGLRVYAGADELPRVLKGLGIAIISTSKGVMTDKAARANHVGGEVLAFVW
;
A
#
# COMPACT_ATOMS: atom_id res chain seq x y z
N MET A 1 15.45 18.23 -12.97
CA MET A 1 14.05 17.91 -12.67
C MET A 1 13.99 16.89 -11.54
N GLN A 2 13.21 17.19 -10.53
CA GLN A 2 13.04 16.30 -9.39
C GLN A 2 11.89 15.31 -9.68
N ILE A 3 12.19 14.01 -9.57
CA ILE A 3 11.17 12.98 -9.73
C ILE A 3 10.61 12.64 -8.35
N THR A 4 9.30 12.77 -8.19
CA THR A 4 8.64 12.43 -6.93
C THR A 4 7.92 11.08 -7.05
N ASP A 5 7.88 10.33 -5.94
CA ASP A 5 7.16 9.07 -5.86
C ASP A 5 6.29 9.09 -4.60
N PRO A 6 5.03 9.58 -4.73
CA PRO A 6 4.13 9.66 -3.57
C PRO A 6 3.81 8.32 -2.93
N VAL A 7 3.79 7.23 -3.72
CA VAL A 7 3.56 5.89 -3.18
C VAL A 7 4.75 5.44 -2.35
N ALA A 8 5.97 5.65 -2.84
CA ALA A 8 7.18 5.32 -2.08
C ALA A 8 7.25 6.13 -0.78
N ASP A 9 6.86 7.41 -0.82
CA ASP A 9 6.80 8.26 0.36
C ASP A 9 5.82 7.69 1.39
N MET A 10 4.63 7.29 0.96
CA MET A 10 3.63 6.66 1.84
C MET A 10 4.18 5.39 2.50
N LEU A 11 4.79 4.50 1.71
CA LEU A 11 5.35 3.26 2.24
C LEU A 11 6.48 3.53 3.24
N THR A 12 7.32 4.52 2.95
CA THR A 12 8.42 4.92 3.84
C THR A 12 7.90 5.47 5.15
N ARG A 13 6.86 6.32 5.11
CA ARG A 13 6.24 6.86 6.32
C ARG A 13 5.66 5.75 7.20
N ILE A 14 4.96 4.80 6.59
CA ILE A 14 4.40 3.65 7.31
C ILE A 14 5.53 2.80 7.89
N ARG A 15 6.57 2.52 7.11
CA ARG A 15 7.72 1.72 7.57
C ARG A 15 8.40 2.36 8.78
N ASN A 16 8.68 3.65 8.69
CA ASN A 16 9.37 4.38 9.77
C ASN A 16 8.53 4.44 11.05
N ALA A 17 7.23 4.73 10.92
CA ALA A 17 6.30 4.76 12.05
C ALA A 17 6.17 3.39 12.69
N ASN A 18 6.13 2.35 11.88
CA ASN A 18 6.05 0.96 12.34
C ASN A 18 7.31 0.55 13.11
N THR A 19 8.48 0.93 12.61
CA THR A 19 9.77 0.65 13.27
C THR A 19 9.87 1.38 14.61
N ALA A 20 9.41 2.64 14.66
CA ALA A 20 9.40 3.45 15.87
C ALA A 20 8.25 3.10 16.83
N LYS A 21 7.38 2.17 16.45
CA LYS A 21 6.22 1.74 17.26
C LYS A 21 5.22 2.86 17.51
N HIS A 22 5.08 3.79 16.56
CA HIS A 22 4.07 4.83 16.65
C HIS A 22 2.67 4.23 16.49
N GLU A 23 1.68 4.81 17.15
CA GLU A 23 0.30 4.35 17.04
C GLU A 23 -0.34 4.79 15.73
N SER A 24 0.07 5.95 15.20
CA SER A 24 -0.49 6.48 13.97
C SER A 24 0.58 7.16 13.12
N VAL A 25 0.24 7.36 11.85
CA VAL A 25 1.08 8.09 10.91
C VAL A 25 0.19 8.86 9.94
N ASP A 26 0.60 10.08 9.61
CA ASP A 26 -0.11 10.94 8.68
C ASP A 26 0.59 10.92 7.31
N VAL A 27 -0.21 10.80 6.26
CA VAL A 27 0.26 10.77 4.87
C VAL A 27 -0.57 11.77 4.06
N PRO A 28 0.06 12.63 3.24
CA PRO A 28 -0.71 13.50 2.35
C PRO A 28 -1.66 12.66 1.48
N ALA A 29 -2.91 13.08 1.37
CA ALA A 29 -3.93 12.29 0.69
C ALA A 29 -3.86 12.42 -0.83
N SER A 30 -4.25 11.34 -1.51
CA SER A 30 -4.57 11.31 -2.94
C SER A 30 -5.51 10.12 -3.15
N ASN A 31 -6.19 10.09 -4.29
CA ASN A 31 -7.10 8.98 -4.57
C ASN A 31 -6.37 7.65 -4.60
N LEU A 32 -5.16 7.61 -5.17
CA LEU A 32 -4.36 6.39 -5.21
C LEU A 32 -3.97 5.94 -3.80
N LYS A 33 -3.49 6.86 -2.96
CA LYS A 33 -3.08 6.52 -1.60
C LYS A 33 -4.26 6.12 -0.72
N LYS A 34 -5.44 6.72 -0.93
CA LYS A 34 -6.67 6.29 -0.24
C LYS A 34 -7.04 4.85 -0.61
N ALA A 35 -6.89 4.49 -1.89
CA ALA A 35 -7.15 3.12 -2.34
C ALA A 35 -6.17 2.12 -1.71
N ILE A 36 -4.91 2.51 -1.60
CA ILE A 36 -3.88 1.68 -0.95
C ILE A 36 -4.22 1.50 0.54
N ALA A 37 -4.60 2.57 1.24
CA ALA A 37 -4.99 2.50 2.65
C ALA A 37 -6.17 1.55 2.86
N LYS A 38 -7.17 1.61 1.97
CA LYS A 38 -8.32 0.71 2.03
C LYS A 38 -7.90 -0.75 1.89
N ILE A 39 -6.99 -1.04 0.96
CA ILE A 39 -6.47 -2.40 0.79
C ILE A 39 -5.75 -2.87 2.04
N LEU A 40 -4.91 -2.03 2.64
CA LEU A 40 -4.18 -2.38 3.86
C LEU A 40 -5.15 -2.69 5.01
N LEU A 41 -6.25 -1.93 5.10
CA LEU A 41 -7.29 -2.19 6.10
C LEU A 41 -8.01 -3.50 5.82
N ASP A 42 -8.48 -3.70 4.59
CA ASP A 42 -9.23 -4.90 4.21
C ASP A 42 -8.41 -6.17 4.38
N GLU A 43 -7.09 -6.09 4.18
CA GLU A 43 -6.19 -7.24 4.32
C GLU A 43 -5.65 -7.39 5.75
N GLY A 44 -6.06 -6.52 6.67
CA GLY A 44 -5.71 -6.66 8.08
C GLY A 44 -4.31 -6.17 8.46
N TYR A 45 -3.69 -5.34 7.64
CA TYR A 45 -2.36 -4.81 7.91
C TYR A 45 -2.37 -3.57 8.80
N ILE A 46 -3.46 -2.81 8.78
CA ILE A 46 -3.63 -1.62 9.62
C ILE A 46 -4.92 -1.74 10.41
N LYS A 47 -5.01 -0.98 11.51
CA LYS A 47 -6.17 -1.00 12.39
C LYS A 47 -7.34 -0.22 11.80
N SER A 48 -7.06 0.98 11.27
CA SER A 48 -8.06 1.85 10.66
C SER A 48 -7.35 3.01 9.96
N TYR A 49 -8.12 3.80 9.21
CA TYR A 49 -7.63 5.07 8.69
C TYR A 49 -8.81 6.04 8.60
N GLU A 50 -8.48 7.34 8.60
CA GLU A 50 -9.46 8.39 8.40
C GLU A 50 -8.88 9.47 7.51
N ILE A 51 -9.76 10.22 6.85
CA ILE A 51 -9.36 11.36 6.03
C ILE A 51 -9.59 12.62 6.85
N VAL A 52 -8.52 13.40 7.05
CA VAL A 52 -8.56 14.64 7.82
C VAL A 52 -8.41 15.80 6.85
N GLU A 53 -9.37 16.71 6.86
CA GLU A 53 -9.31 17.90 6.01
C GLU A 53 -8.29 18.89 6.57
N ASP A 54 -7.42 19.40 5.69
CA ASP A 54 -6.38 20.36 6.08
C ASP A 54 -6.43 21.65 5.25
N GLY A 55 -7.53 21.85 4.50
CA GLY A 55 -7.70 23.03 3.65
C GLY A 55 -7.08 22.89 2.26
N THR A 56 -6.37 21.79 2.00
CA THR A 56 -5.79 21.49 0.69
C THR A 56 -6.23 20.11 0.21
N GLN A 57 -5.30 19.19 0.02
CA GLN A 57 -5.62 17.83 -0.46
C GLN A 57 -6.13 16.90 0.62
N GLY A 58 -5.92 17.24 1.89
CA GLY A 58 -6.24 16.40 3.03
C GLY A 58 -5.09 15.49 3.44
N ILE A 59 -5.31 14.83 4.55
CA ILE A 59 -4.33 13.91 5.15
C ILE A 59 -5.03 12.58 5.41
N ILE A 60 -4.36 11.47 5.09
CA ILE A 60 -4.78 10.15 5.52
C ILE A 60 -4.09 9.86 6.84
N ARG A 61 -4.86 9.74 7.91
CA ARG A 61 -4.34 9.37 9.23
C ARG A 61 -4.53 7.87 9.42
N ILE A 62 -3.44 7.14 9.42
CA ILE A 62 -3.44 5.69 9.49
C ILE A 62 -3.14 5.26 10.93
N GLN A 63 -4.05 4.44 11.50
CA GLN A 63 -3.81 3.81 12.80
C GLN A 63 -3.12 2.49 12.58
N LEU A 64 -1.90 2.37 13.05
CA LEU A 64 -1.09 1.17 12.87
C LEU A 64 -1.57 0.04 13.78
N LYS A 65 -1.32 -1.19 13.36
CA LYS A 65 -1.76 -2.38 14.07
C LYS A 65 -0.54 -3.13 14.60
N TYR A 66 -0.64 -3.57 15.84
CA TYR A 66 0.42 -4.37 16.47
C TYR A 66 -0.19 -5.59 17.14
N LEU A 67 0.61 -6.66 17.22
CA LEU A 67 0.27 -7.86 17.98
C LEU A 67 0.69 -7.67 19.44
N ALA A 68 0.38 -8.66 20.29
CA ALA A 68 0.76 -8.64 21.69
C ALA A 68 2.27 -8.43 21.83
N GLY A 69 2.68 -7.57 22.78
CA GLY A 69 4.08 -7.20 22.95
C GLY A 69 4.57 -6.19 21.92
N LYS A 70 3.67 -5.48 21.25
CA LYS A 70 3.95 -4.50 20.21
C LYS A 70 4.74 -5.07 19.03
N LYS A 71 4.48 -6.32 18.69
CA LYS A 71 5.07 -6.94 17.51
C LYS A 71 4.40 -6.40 16.25
N LYS A 72 5.20 -6.11 15.23
CA LYS A 72 4.72 -5.56 13.97
C LYS A 72 3.81 -6.55 13.25
N VAL A 73 2.67 -6.07 12.73
CA VAL A 73 1.84 -6.83 11.81
C VAL A 73 2.43 -6.76 10.41
N ILE A 74 2.90 -5.58 10.00
CA ILE A 74 3.59 -5.42 8.70
C ILE A 74 5.05 -5.78 8.89
N SER A 75 5.49 -6.84 8.24
CA SER A 75 6.89 -7.27 8.27
C SER A 75 7.73 -6.56 7.22
N GLY A 76 7.15 -6.22 6.08
CA GLY A 76 7.87 -5.53 5.03
C GLY A 76 6.96 -4.80 4.06
N LEU A 77 7.51 -3.76 3.43
CA LEU A 77 6.87 -2.94 2.42
C LEU A 77 7.92 -2.69 1.33
N ARG A 78 7.58 -2.97 0.08
CA ARG A 78 8.52 -2.79 -1.03
C ARG A 78 7.84 -2.10 -2.19
N ARG A 79 8.41 -0.96 -2.63
CA ARG A 79 7.99 -0.30 -3.87
C ARG A 79 8.51 -1.12 -5.06
N VAL A 80 7.65 -1.45 -6.01
CA VAL A 80 8.03 -2.22 -7.19
C VAL A 80 8.10 -1.32 -8.41
N SER A 81 6.96 -0.83 -8.91
CA SER A 81 6.93 0.08 -10.05
C SER A 81 7.31 1.49 -9.59
N LYS A 82 8.24 2.12 -10.27
CA LYS A 82 8.75 3.46 -9.91
C LYS A 82 8.60 4.40 -11.10
N PRO A 83 8.55 5.73 -10.87
CA PRO A 83 8.40 6.68 -11.97
C PRO A 83 9.42 6.50 -13.10
N GLY A 84 10.67 6.17 -12.79
CA GLY A 84 11.72 5.95 -13.80
C GLY A 84 11.80 4.53 -14.33
N LEU A 85 11.04 3.59 -13.75
CA LEU A 85 11.10 2.18 -14.11
C LEU A 85 9.77 1.52 -13.79
N ARG A 86 8.80 1.63 -14.70
CA ARG A 86 7.46 1.06 -14.49
C ARG A 86 7.49 -0.44 -14.66
N VAL A 87 6.73 -1.16 -13.83
CA VAL A 87 6.64 -2.62 -13.85
C VAL A 87 5.17 -3.03 -14.03
N TYR A 88 4.91 -3.79 -15.06
CA TYR A 88 3.56 -4.28 -15.39
C TYR A 88 3.55 -5.79 -15.41
N ALA A 89 2.39 -6.39 -15.16
CA ALA A 89 2.20 -7.83 -15.26
C ALA A 89 0.84 -8.12 -15.87
N GLY A 90 0.78 -9.09 -16.76
CA GLY A 90 -0.48 -9.59 -17.31
C GLY A 90 -1.24 -10.42 -16.28
N ALA A 91 -2.51 -10.68 -16.56
CA ALA A 91 -3.39 -11.42 -15.65
C ALA A 91 -2.82 -12.79 -15.25
N ASP A 92 -2.11 -13.45 -16.15
CA ASP A 92 -1.55 -14.79 -15.91
C ASP A 92 -0.15 -14.72 -15.27
N GLU A 93 0.42 -13.54 -15.12
CA GLU A 93 1.79 -13.35 -14.66
C GLU A 93 1.88 -12.50 -13.39
N LEU A 94 0.76 -12.30 -12.69
CA LEU A 94 0.72 -11.49 -11.48
C LEU A 94 1.58 -12.13 -10.39
N PRO A 95 2.43 -11.34 -9.72
CA PRO A 95 3.32 -11.89 -8.71
C PRO A 95 2.57 -12.35 -7.46
N ARG A 96 3.12 -13.33 -6.79
CA ARG A 96 2.66 -13.77 -5.46
C ARG A 96 3.74 -13.41 -4.46
N VAL A 97 3.34 -12.81 -3.35
CA VAL A 97 4.26 -12.38 -2.31
C VAL A 97 4.27 -13.45 -1.21
N LEU A 98 5.45 -14.00 -0.91
CA LEU A 98 5.61 -15.06 0.10
C LEU A 98 4.61 -16.19 -0.12
N LYS A 99 4.49 -16.67 -1.35
CA LYS A 99 3.58 -17.79 -1.73
C LYS A 99 2.13 -17.54 -1.33
N GLY A 100 1.70 -16.27 -1.35
CA GLY A 100 0.32 -15.89 -1.04
C GLY A 100 0.09 -15.44 0.40
N LEU A 101 1.12 -15.47 1.25
CA LEU A 101 1.00 -14.97 2.63
C LEU A 101 1.01 -13.45 2.68
N GLY A 102 1.67 -12.78 1.73
CA GLY A 102 1.62 -11.34 1.57
C GLY A 102 0.73 -10.96 0.40
N ILE A 103 0.74 -9.68 0.05
CA ILE A 103 -0.04 -9.15 -1.07
C ILE A 103 0.82 -8.32 -2.01
N ALA A 104 0.44 -8.30 -3.29
CA ALA A 104 0.90 -7.30 -4.24
C ALA A 104 -0.26 -6.34 -4.48
N ILE A 105 0.04 -5.05 -4.56
CA ILE A 105 -0.96 -4.03 -4.87
C ILE A 105 -0.84 -3.69 -6.34
N ILE A 106 -1.92 -3.89 -7.08
CA ILE A 106 -1.94 -3.77 -8.54
C ILE A 106 -2.88 -2.65 -8.96
N SER A 107 -2.41 -1.76 -9.82
CA SER A 107 -3.26 -0.73 -10.43
C SER A 107 -3.76 -1.25 -11.77
N THR A 108 -5.07 -1.51 -11.87
CA THR A 108 -5.69 -2.10 -13.05
C THR A 108 -6.69 -1.14 -13.68
N SER A 109 -7.19 -1.48 -14.86
CA SER A 109 -8.27 -0.72 -15.51
C SER A 109 -9.56 -0.72 -14.70
N LYS A 110 -9.71 -1.67 -13.77
CA LYS A 110 -10.88 -1.77 -12.89
C LYS A 110 -10.62 -1.23 -11.49
N GLY A 111 -9.52 -0.53 -11.30
CA GLY A 111 -9.15 0.08 -10.03
C GLY A 111 -7.91 -0.55 -9.40
N VAL A 112 -7.56 -0.04 -8.24
CA VAL A 112 -6.42 -0.54 -7.46
C VAL A 112 -6.90 -1.71 -6.60
N MET A 113 -6.21 -2.83 -6.68
CA MET A 113 -6.63 -4.05 -5.99
C MET A 113 -5.43 -4.92 -5.65
N THR A 114 -5.66 -5.99 -4.89
CA THR A 114 -4.62 -6.97 -4.61
C THR A 114 -4.39 -7.86 -5.83
N ASP A 115 -3.24 -8.55 -5.85
CA ASP A 115 -2.96 -9.56 -6.89
C ASP A 115 -4.03 -10.66 -6.91
N LYS A 116 -4.52 -11.06 -5.74
CA LYS A 116 -5.57 -12.08 -5.63
C LYS A 116 -6.87 -11.61 -6.31
N ALA A 117 -7.28 -10.38 -6.04
CA ALA A 117 -8.47 -9.79 -6.66
C ALA A 117 -8.29 -9.62 -8.16
N ALA A 118 -7.10 -9.19 -8.59
CA ALA A 118 -6.79 -9.03 -10.02
C ALA A 118 -6.84 -10.37 -10.76
N ARG A 119 -6.33 -11.45 -10.15
CA ARG A 119 -6.44 -12.80 -10.74
C ARG A 119 -7.90 -13.23 -10.85
N ALA A 120 -8.69 -13.00 -9.82
CA ALA A 120 -10.12 -13.36 -9.83
C ALA A 120 -10.88 -12.60 -10.92
N ASN A 121 -10.47 -11.37 -11.21
CA ASN A 121 -11.09 -10.53 -12.26
C ASN A 121 -10.44 -10.72 -13.62
N HIS A 122 -9.42 -11.54 -13.74
CA HIS A 122 -8.67 -11.79 -14.98
C HIS A 122 -8.13 -10.52 -15.61
N VAL A 123 -7.58 -9.63 -14.77
CA VAL A 123 -6.98 -8.36 -15.22
C VAL A 123 -5.54 -8.29 -14.74
N GLY A 124 -4.69 -7.71 -15.58
CA GLY A 124 -3.34 -7.34 -15.21
C GLY A 124 -3.24 -5.84 -14.96
N GLY A 125 -2.05 -5.36 -14.69
CA GLY A 125 -1.84 -3.94 -14.48
C GLY A 125 -0.45 -3.61 -13.98
N GLU A 126 -0.31 -2.41 -13.46
CA GLU A 126 0.95 -1.93 -12.89
C GLU A 126 1.13 -2.50 -11.49
N VAL A 127 2.27 -3.13 -11.25
CA VAL A 127 2.60 -3.69 -9.93
C VAL A 127 3.19 -2.58 -9.07
N LEU A 128 2.38 -2.02 -8.19
CA LEU A 128 2.78 -0.85 -7.39
C LEU A 128 3.73 -1.21 -6.25
N ALA A 129 3.38 -2.21 -5.46
CA ALA A 129 4.11 -2.52 -4.24
C ALA A 129 3.82 -3.93 -3.75
N PHE A 130 4.71 -4.44 -2.90
CA PHE A 130 4.51 -5.66 -2.14
C PHE A 130 4.38 -5.32 -0.66
N VAL A 131 3.51 -6.02 0.05
CA VAL A 131 3.31 -5.89 1.51
C VAL A 131 3.22 -7.29 2.11
N TRP A 132 3.90 -7.48 3.21
CA TRP A 132 3.85 -8.77 3.92
C TRP A 132 4.10 -8.62 5.41
#